data_39779df40dbcb5ae7504588c05d0d35c
#
_entry.id   39779df40dbcb5ae7504588c05d0d35c
#
_cell.length_a   1.000
_cell.length_b   1.000
_cell.length_c   1.000
_cell.angle_alpha   90.00
_cell.angle_beta   90.00
_cell.angle_gamma   90.00
#
_symmetry.space_group_name_H-M   'P 1'
#
loop_
_entity.id
_entity.type
_entity.pdbx_description
1 polymer ?
#
loop_
_entity_poly.entity_id
_entity_poly.type
_entity_poly.pdbx_seq_one_letter_code
_entity_poly.pdbx_strand_id
1 'polypeptide(L)'
;TTQSGNTVIKTLNWMPHIGMNFDLYLDGLSILFSLLITGIGSLVVLYSIGYLSKSEQLGNFYCYLLLFMGAMLGVVLSDNLIILYLFWELTSFSSFLLISFWREKKASIYGAQKSLIITVLGGLSLLGGIILLSLAAHTFSIQTMIEKVSDIQNSPFFILAMVLVMIGAFTKSAQVPFYIWLPDAMEAPTPVSAYLHSATMVKAGLYLIARMTPIFAISEGWVWTITLVGLVTLFWASLNATKQQDLKGILAFSTVSQLGMIMSMLGIGAVSYHYNGTDSQVYVAGFIAAIFHLINHATFKGALFMITGGVDHSTGTRDVRKLGGLLTIMPISFTITVITALSM
;
A
#
# COMPACT_ATOMS: atom_id res chain seq x y z
N THR A 1 22.16 7.92 10.58
CA THR A 1 22.69 6.69 11.22
C THR A 1 21.94 6.46 12.50
N THR A 2 20.84 5.71 12.40
CA THR A 2 20.06 5.28 13.56
C THR A 2 20.75 4.09 14.21
N GLN A 3 21.74 4.33 15.06
CA GLN A 3 22.13 3.37 16.08
C GLN A 3 21.23 3.58 17.29
N SER A 4 20.56 2.53 17.72
CA SER A 4 19.75 2.42 18.95
C SER A 4 18.61 3.44 19.10
N GLY A 5 17.51 3.25 18.38
CA GLY A 5 16.23 3.86 18.74
C GLY A 5 16.09 5.38 18.54
N ASN A 6 17.06 6.05 17.96
CA ASN A 6 17.01 7.49 17.74
C ASN A 6 16.22 7.81 16.47
N THR A 7 15.09 8.47 16.64
CA THR A 7 14.32 9.09 15.57
C THR A 7 15.01 10.38 15.11
N VAL A 8 15.02 10.62 13.78
CA VAL A 8 15.53 11.88 13.23
C VAL A 8 14.35 12.67 12.68
N ILE A 9 14.16 13.87 13.21
CA ILE A 9 13.16 14.82 12.74
C ILE A 9 13.88 15.98 12.06
N LYS A 10 13.43 16.34 10.85
CA LYS A 10 13.90 17.54 10.14
C LYS A 10 12.71 18.33 9.63
N THR A 11 12.52 19.52 10.16
CA THR A 11 11.45 20.43 9.77
C THR A 11 11.90 21.37 8.66
N LEU A 12 11.12 21.46 7.58
CA LEU A 12 11.23 22.49 6.57
C LEU A 12 9.99 23.37 6.67
N ASN A 13 10.17 24.61 7.10
CA ASN A 13 9.07 25.55 7.28
C ASN A 13 8.43 25.91 5.94
N TRP A 14 7.13 25.61 5.80
CA TRP A 14 6.32 26.02 4.63
C TRP A 14 5.27 27.07 5.02
N MET A 15 4.33 26.68 5.88
CA MET A 15 3.27 27.56 6.40
C MET A 15 3.16 27.42 7.93
N PRO A 16 4.16 27.90 8.69
CA PRO A 16 4.22 27.67 10.13
C PRO A 16 3.05 28.28 10.91
N HIS A 17 2.44 29.38 10.39
CA HIS A 17 1.30 30.05 11.03
C HIS A 17 0.04 29.18 11.12
N ILE A 18 -0.11 28.15 10.27
CA ILE A 18 -1.24 27.23 10.26
C ILE A 18 -0.81 25.80 10.60
N GLY A 19 0.41 25.62 11.11
CA GLY A 19 0.93 24.31 11.51
C GLY A 19 1.26 23.37 10.35
N MET A 20 1.34 23.87 9.11
CA MET A 20 1.65 23.08 7.94
C MET A 20 3.13 23.21 7.57
N ASN A 21 3.95 22.32 8.11
CA ASN A 21 5.37 22.24 7.79
C ASN A 21 5.70 20.85 7.21
N PHE A 22 6.74 20.79 6.38
CA PHE A 22 7.30 19.51 5.95
C PHE A 22 8.17 18.94 7.07
N ASP A 23 7.54 18.21 7.99
CA ASP A 23 8.20 17.53 9.06
C ASP A 23 8.55 16.12 8.60
N LEU A 24 9.84 15.93 8.27
CA LEU A 24 10.37 14.62 7.88
C LEU A 24 10.69 13.82 9.13
N TYR A 25 10.06 12.66 9.26
CA TYR A 25 10.22 11.75 10.40
C TYR A 25 10.83 10.42 9.93
N LEU A 26 12.02 10.14 10.42
CA LEU A 26 12.80 8.95 10.12
C LEU A 26 12.84 8.04 11.34
N ASP A 27 12.07 6.96 11.28
CA ASP A 27 12.10 5.84 12.23
C ASP A 27 12.24 4.51 11.49
N GLY A 28 12.25 3.41 12.22
CA GLY A 28 12.41 2.08 11.65
C GLY A 28 11.34 1.73 10.60
N LEU A 29 10.08 2.15 10.83
CA LEU A 29 8.98 1.88 9.90
C LEU A 29 9.12 2.70 8.62
N SER A 30 9.38 4.01 8.73
CA SER A 30 9.54 4.88 7.56
C SER A 30 10.77 4.52 6.72
N ILE A 31 11.89 4.13 7.36
CA ILE A 31 13.10 3.67 6.66
C ILE A 31 12.82 2.38 5.89
N LEU A 32 12.17 1.40 6.53
CA LEU A 32 11.83 0.13 5.90
C LEU A 32 10.95 0.34 4.64
N PHE A 33 9.89 1.14 4.76
CA PHE A 33 9.03 1.46 3.61
C PHE A 33 9.80 2.23 2.53
N SER A 34 10.65 3.18 2.90
CA SER A 34 11.48 3.92 1.95
C SER A 34 12.43 3.01 1.17
N LEU A 35 13.04 2.02 1.83
CA LEU A 35 13.89 1.01 1.18
C LEU A 35 13.08 0.12 0.22
N LEU A 36 11.86 -0.28 0.59
CA LEU A 36 10.99 -1.05 -0.31
C LEU A 36 10.56 -0.23 -1.52
N ILE A 37 10.16 1.04 -1.31
CA ILE A 37 9.73 1.94 -2.38
C ILE A 37 10.86 2.18 -3.38
N THR A 38 12.05 2.53 -2.90
CA THR A 38 13.19 2.85 -3.77
C THR A 38 13.86 1.60 -4.34
N GLY A 39 14.02 0.53 -3.54
CA GLY A 39 14.67 -0.70 -3.96
C GLY A 39 13.88 -1.42 -5.06
N ILE A 40 12.60 -1.70 -4.83
CA ILE A 40 11.77 -2.35 -5.85
C ILE A 40 11.50 -1.38 -7.01
N GLY A 41 11.35 -0.08 -6.73
CA GLY A 41 11.21 0.94 -7.76
C GLY A 41 12.39 0.94 -8.74
N SER A 42 13.62 0.83 -8.25
CA SER A 42 14.83 0.73 -9.11
C SER A 42 14.82 -0.52 -9.98
N LEU A 43 14.41 -1.67 -9.42
CA LEU A 43 14.28 -2.92 -10.19
C LEU A 43 13.20 -2.81 -11.27
N VAL A 44 12.08 -2.15 -10.97
CA VAL A 44 11.00 -1.90 -11.93
C VAL A 44 11.44 -0.97 -13.05
N VAL A 45 12.22 0.07 -12.74
CA VAL A 45 12.83 0.94 -13.76
C VAL A 45 13.73 0.13 -14.68
N LEU A 46 14.61 -0.70 -14.14
CA LEU A 46 15.50 -1.58 -14.94
C LEU A 46 14.68 -2.55 -15.81
N TYR A 47 13.66 -3.19 -15.26
CA TYR A 47 12.79 -4.10 -15.99
C TYR A 47 12.03 -3.37 -17.13
N SER A 48 11.57 -2.16 -16.90
CA SER A 48 10.79 -1.39 -17.88
C SER A 48 11.58 -1.03 -19.12
N ILE A 49 12.93 -0.91 -19.04
CA ILE A 49 13.81 -0.64 -20.18
C ILE A 49 13.72 -1.76 -21.24
N GLY A 50 13.60 -3.01 -20.78
CA GLY A 50 13.45 -4.17 -21.67
C GLY A 50 12.01 -4.49 -22.04
N TYR A 51 11.04 -4.01 -21.25
CA TYR A 51 9.64 -4.33 -21.45
C TYR A 51 8.91 -3.36 -22.40
N LEU A 52 9.17 -2.06 -22.29
CA LEU A 52 8.50 -1.02 -23.09
C LEU A 52 9.20 -0.86 -24.44
N SER A 53 8.39 -0.70 -25.50
CA SER A 53 8.93 -0.43 -26.83
C SER A 53 9.38 1.02 -26.97
N LYS A 54 10.38 1.26 -27.86
CA LYS A 54 10.87 2.62 -28.14
C LYS A 54 9.83 3.53 -28.80
N SER A 55 8.76 2.98 -29.36
CA SER A 55 7.65 3.72 -29.95
C SER A 55 6.68 4.29 -28.94
N GLU A 56 6.75 3.84 -27.67
CA GLU A 56 5.88 4.33 -26.62
C GLU A 56 6.40 5.64 -26.01
N GLN A 57 5.53 6.35 -25.29
CA GLN A 57 5.86 7.63 -24.67
C GLN A 57 6.70 7.45 -23.39
N LEU A 58 7.93 6.97 -23.54
CA LEU A 58 8.81 6.61 -22.43
C LEU A 58 9.07 7.78 -21.46
N GLY A 59 9.19 9.01 -21.97
CA GLY A 59 9.37 10.20 -21.13
C GLY A 59 8.22 10.39 -20.14
N ASN A 60 6.98 10.25 -20.61
CA ASN A 60 5.80 10.34 -19.75
C ASN A 60 5.75 9.18 -18.75
N PHE A 61 6.09 7.97 -19.18
CA PHE A 61 6.12 6.81 -18.31
C PHE A 61 7.06 7.02 -17.11
N TYR A 62 8.32 7.39 -17.36
CA TYR A 62 9.29 7.57 -16.29
C TYR A 62 8.97 8.80 -15.42
N CYS A 63 8.44 9.87 -16.01
CA CYS A 63 7.99 11.03 -15.24
C CYS A 63 6.88 10.63 -14.26
N TYR A 64 5.87 9.91 -14.70
CA TYR A 64 4.77 9.45 -13.84
C TYR A 64 5.24 8.44 -12.78
N LEU A 65 6.17 7.56 -13.15
CA LEU A 65 6.73 6.56 -12.22
C LEU A 65 7.54 7.24 -11.10
N LEU A 66 8.39 8.21 -11.45
CA LEU A 66 9.18 8.96 -10.47
C LEU A 66 8.30 9.88 -9.61
N LEU A 67 7.28 10.51 -10.20
CA LEU A 67 6.29 11.29 -9.45
C LEU A 67 5.58 10.42 -8.42
N PHE A 68 5.17 9.21 -8.81
CA PHE A 68 4.55 8.26 -7.90
C PHE A 68 5.51 7.81 -6.80
N MET A 69 6.78 7.50 -7.14
CA MET A 69 7.81 7.13 -6.18
C MET A 69 8.04 8.24 -5.15
N GLY A 70 8.18 9.49 -5.60
CA GLY A 70 8.34 10.67 -4.74
C GLY A 70 7.13 10.89 -3.84
N ALA A 71 5.91 10.74 -4.38
CA ALA A 71 4.68 10.83 -3.61
C ALA A 71 4.60 9.76 -2.50
N MET A 72 4.97 8.51 -2.81
CA MET A 72 5.01 7.44 -1.81
C MET A 72 6.05 7.69 -0.71
N LEU A 73 7.22 8.21 -1.07
CA LEU A 73 8.23 8.64 -0.07
C LEU A 73 7.68 9.77 0.80
N GLY A 74 6.98 10.73 0.22
CA GLY A 74 6.30 11.79 0.97
C GLY A 74 5.30 11.25 1.99
N VAL A 75 4.49 10.25 1.63
CA VAL A 75 3.55 9.59 2.56
C VAL A 75 4.27 8.97 3.76
N VAL A 76 5.33 8.20 3.52
CA VAL A 76 5.99 7.41 4.59
C VAL A 76 6.97 8.21 5.44
N LEU A 77 7.42 9.37 4.96
CA LEU A 77 8.36 10.23 5.67
C LEU A 77 7.69 11.41 6.40
N SER A 78 6.40 11.68 6.16
CA SER A 78 5.71 12.81 6.80
C SER A 78 5.27 12.49 8.21
N ASP A 79 5.60 13.36 9.18
CA ASP A 79 4.99 13.40 10.51
C ASP A 79 3.70 14.23 10.50
N ASN A 80 3.62 15.25 9.63
CA ASN A 80 2.45 16.11 9.52
C ASN A 80 1.35 15.44 8.69
N LEU A 81 0.17 15.23 9.29
CA LEU A 81 -0.96 14.53 8.65
C LEU A 81 -1.50 15.24 7.41
N ILE A 82 -1.48 16.58 7.34
CA ILE A 82 -1.91 17.33 6.15
C ILE A 82 -0.91 17.11 5.00
N ILE A 83 0.38 17.14 5.31
CA ILE A 83 1.43 16.87 4.31
C ILE A 83 1.35 15.41 3.85
N LEU A 84 1.14 14.47 4.77
CA LEU A 84 0.88 13.07 4.44
C LEU A 84 -0.32 12.95 3.49
N TYR A 85 -1.42 13.67 3.76
CA TYR A 85 -2.61 13.66 2.91
C TYR A 85 -2.33 14.24 1.51
N LEU A 86 -1.59 15.33 1.40
CA LEU A 86 -1.20 15.87 0.09
C LEU A 86 -0.44 14.85 -0.75
N PHE A 87 0.54 14.16 -0.17
CA PHE A 87 1.26 13.11 -0.85
C PHE A 87 0.38 11.86 -1.09
N TRP A 88 -0.57 11.57 -0.21
CA TRP A 88 -1.55 10.51 -0.40
C TRP A 88 -2.39 10.72 -1.65
N GLU A 89 -2.90 11.93 -1.87
CA GLU A 89 -3.65 12.26 -3.09
C GLU A 89 -2.74 12.31 -4.32
N LEU A 90 -1.51 12.78 -4.17
CA LEU A 90 -0.55 12.74 -5.26
C LEU A 90 -0.24 11.30 -5.71
N THR A 91 -0.27 10.32 -4.79
CA THR A 91 -0.18 8.89 -5.17
C THR A 91 -1.40 8.42 -5.95
N SER A 92 -2.62 8.88 -5.62
CA SER A 92 -3.85 8.57 -6.36
C SER A 92 -3.79 9.13 -7.78
N PHE A 93 -3.37 10.38 -7.92
CA PHE A 93 -3.26 11.06 -9.21
C PHE A 93 -2.16 10.42 -10.10
N SER A 94 -0.97 10.20 -9.56
CA SER A 94 0.13 9.62 -10.32
C SER A 94 -0.15 8.15 -10.71
N SER A 95 -0.82 7.38 -9.86
CA SER A 95 -1.26 6.02 -10.20
C SER A 95 -2.32 6.02 -11.32
N PHE A 96 -3.25 6.98 -11.32
CA PHE A 96 -4.19 7.17 -12.43
C PHE A 96 -3.46 7.38 -13.75
N LEU A 97 -2.43 8.23 -13.80
CA LEU A 97 -1.64 8.48 -15.01
C LEU A 97 -0.89 7.23 -15.46
N LEU A 98 -0.37 6.43 -14.52
CA LEU A 98 0.32 5.18 -14.81
C LEU A 98 -0.63 4.08 -15.30
N ILE A 99 -1.80 3.92 -14.69
CA ILE A 99 -2.78 2.91 -15.09
C ILE A 99 -3.37 3.25 -16.47
N SER A 100 -3.64 4.54 -16.73
CA SER A 100 -4.15 5.02 -18.02
C SER A 100 -3.05 5.24 -19.08
N PHE A 101 -1.86 4.68 -18.90
CA PHE A 101 -0.73 4.90 -19.82
C PHE A 101 -1.08 4.57 -21.27
N TRP A 102 -1.75 3.44 -21.50
CA TRP A 102 -2.28 3.07 -22.81
C TRP A 102 -3.66 3.68 -23.05
N ARG A 103 -3.67 4.98 -23.37
CA ARG A 103 -4.92 5.77 -23.53
C ARG A 103 -5.85 5.30 -24.64
N GLU A 104 -5.35 4.49 -25.57
CA GLU A 104 -6.16 3.89 -26.65
C GLU A 104 -7.01 2.72 -26.16
N LYS A 105 -6.63 2.09 -25.04
CA LYS A 105 -7.34 0.95 -24.47
C LYS A 105 -8.44 1.43 -23.52
N LYS A 106 -9.70 1.27 -23.92
CA LYS A 106 -10.87 1.63 -23.08
C LYS A 106 -10.83 0.99 -21.70
N ALA A 107 -10.37 -0.27 -21.59
CA ALA A 107 -10.24 -0.98 -20.32
C ALA A 107 -9.22 -0.31 -19.39
N SER A 108 -8.10 0.18 -19.92
CA SER A 108 -7.07 0.90 -19.16
C SER A 108 -7.61 2.23 -18.59
N ILE A 109 -8.36 2.99 -19.41
CA ILE A 109 -9.01 4.24 -18.96
C ILE A 109 -10.06 3.95 -17.88
N TYR A 110 -10.91 2.93 -18.08
CA TYR A 110 -11.94 2.54 -17.11
C TYR A 110 -11.32 2.12 -15.77
N GLY A 111 -10.30 1.25 -15.80
CA GLY A 111 -9.60 0.80 -14.60
C GLY A 111 -8.92 1.96 -13.85
N ALA A 112 -8.32 2.90 -14.60
CA ALA A 112 -7.71 4.11 -14.02
C ALA A 112 -8.75 5.02 -13.35
N GLN A 113 -9.88 5.29 -14.02
CA GLN A 113 -10.96 6.12 -13.48
C GLN A 113 -11.58 5.49 -12.23
N LYS A 114 -11.87 4.18 -12.26
CA LYS A 114 -12.42 3.44 -11.12
C LYS A 114 -11.47 3.47 -9.93
N SER A 115 -10.18 3.24 -10.17
CA SER A 115 -9.15 3.33 -9.14
C SER A 115 -9.09 4.73 -8.54
N LEU A 116 -9.06 5.77 -9.38
CA LEU A 116 -9.01 7.16 -8.92
C LEU A 116 -10.23 7.52 -8.06
N ILE A 117 -11.44 7.24 -8.54
CA ILE A 117 -12.68 7.58 -7.83
C ILE A 117 -12.71 6.92 -6.45
N ILE A 118 -12.43 5.61 -6.37
CA ILE A 118 -12.48 4.90 -5.09
C ILE A 118 -11.40 5.40 -4.13
N THR A 119 -10.17 5.59 -4.61
CA THR A 119 -9.06 6.01 -3.75
C THR A 119 -9.16 7.48 -3.31
N VAL A 120 -9.71 8.38 -4.16
CA VAL A 120 -9.95 9.78 -3.79
C VAL A 120 -11.12 9.88 -2.80
N LEU A 121 -12.22 9.13 -2.99
CA LEU A 121 -13.30 9.10 -2.00
C LEU A 121 -12.79 8.62 -0.64
N GLY A 122 -11.94 7.59 -0.62
CA GLY A 122 -11.26 7.16 0.60
C GLY A 122 -10.32 8.22 1.18
N GLY A 123 -9.61 8.94 0.32
CA GLY A 123 -8.75 10.05 0.72
C GLY A 123 -9.53 11.23 1.32
N LEU A 124 -10.69 11.59 0.75
CA LEU A 124 -11.57 12.60 1.35
C LEU A 124 -12.08 12.17 2.73
N SER A 125 -12.39 10.88 2.90
CA SER A 125 -12.70 10.32 4.22
C SER A 125 -11.52 10.48 5.18
N LEU A 126 -10.31 10.14 4.75
CA LEU A 126 -9.08 10.34 5.53
C LEU A 126 -8.89 11.80 5.93
N LEU A 127 -9.09 12.74 5.01
CA LEU A 127 -9.00 14.17 5.31
C LEU A 127 -9.98 14.58 6.42
N GLY A 128 -11.23 14.12 6.32
CA GLY A 128 -12.21 14.34 7.39
C GLY A 128 -11.74 13.83 8.74
N GLY A 129 -11.18 12.62 8.78
CA GLY A 129 -10.58 12.03 9.98
C GLY A 129 -9.41 12.84 10.53
N ILE A 130 -8.52 13.32 9.66
CA ILE A 130 -7.37 14.17 10.02
C ILE A 130 -7.84 15.50 10.64
N ILE A 131 -8.85 16.14 10.04
CA ILE A 131 -9.39 17.40 10.58
C ILE A 131 -9.98 17.19 11.97
N LEU A 132 -10.75 16.13 12.17
CA LEU A 132 -11.34 15.83 13.48
C LEU A 132 -10.29 15.50 14.54
N LEU A 133 -9.23 14.77 14.17
CA LEU A 133 -8.09 14.52 15.06
C LEU A 133 -7.35 15.80 15.41
N SER A 134 -7.12 16.68 14.42
CA SER A 134 -6.43 17.93 14.67
C SER A 134 -7.21 18.89 15.57
N LEU A 135 -8.54 18.86 15.48
CA LEU A 135 -9.41 19.63 16.40
C LEU A 135 -9.34 19.12 17.84
N ALA A 136 -9.18 17.79 18.01
CA ALA A 136 -9.06 17.19 19.33
C ALA A 136 -7.65 17.38 19.94
N ALA A 137 -6.60 17.28 19.14
CA ALA A 137 -5.21 17.34 19.59
C ALA A 137 -4.57 18.72 19.51
N HIS A 138 -5.21 19.67 18.80
CA HIS A 138 -4.66 20.99 18.47
C HIS A 138 -3.29 20.93 17.75
N THR A 139 -3.08 19.91 16.92
CA THR A 139 -1.83 19.70 16.16
C THR A 139 -2.11 18.82 14.93
N PHE A 140 -1.20 18.87 13.94
CA PHE A 140 -1.17 17.94 12.81
C PHE A 140 -0.02 16.92 12.91
N SER A 141 0.88 17.03 13.90
CA SER A 141 1.98 16.09 14.10
C SER A 141 1.49 14.80 14.73
N ILE A 142 1.80 13.66 14.07
CA ILE A 142 1.45 12.32 14.55
C ILE A 142 2.13 12.05 15.89
N GLN A 143 3.41 12.44 16.05
CA GLN A 143 4.14 12.21 17.28
C GLN A 143 3.52 12.95 18.46
N THR A 144 3.17 14.22 18.27
CA THR A 144 2.46 14.99 19.29
C THR A 144 1.07 14.43 19.61
N MET A 145 0.38 13.86 18.61
CA MET A 145 -0.90 13.18 18.83
C MET A 145 -0.74 11.91 19.67
N ILE A 146 0.32 11.14 19.47
CA ILE A 146 0.64 9.95 20.28
C ILE A 146 0.87 10.35 21.75
N GLU A 147 1.54 11.48 22.01
CA GLU A 147 1.74 11.99 23.36
C GLU A 147 0.43 12.48 24.03
N LYS A 148 -0.55 12.92 23.24
CA LYS A 148 -1.85 13.47 23.68
C LYS A 148 -3.03 12.49 23.52
N VAL A 149 -2.77 11.18 23.50
CA VAL A 149 -3.82 10.17 23.28
C VAL A 149 -4.99 10.31 24.28
N SER A 150 -4.70 10.63 25.55
CA SER A 150 -5.72 10.83 26.57
C SER A 150 -6.71 11.96 26.24
N ASP A 151 -6.22 13.06 25.65
CA ASP A 151 -7.05 14.20 25.29
C ASP A 151 -7.90 13.86 24.04
N ILE A 152 -7.27 13.19 23.06
CA ILE A 152 -7.95 12.74 21.83
C ILE A 152 -9.06 11.74 22.15
N GLN A 153 -8.81 10.78 23.04
CA GLN A 153 -9.75 9.75 23.44
C GLN A 153 -11.06 10.34 24.05
N ASN A 154 -10.92 11.40 24.83
CA ASN A 154 -12.04 12.06 25.46
C ASN A 154 -12.83 12.98 24.53
N SER A 155 -12.37 13.18 23.30
CA SER A 155 -13.07 13.99 22.30
C SER A 155 -14.33 13.30 21.79
N PRO A 156 -15.46 14.05 21.63
CA PRO A 156 -16.68 13.49 21.04
C PRO A 156 -16.50 13.04 19.59
N PHE A 157 -15.44 13.49 18.94
CA PHE A 157 -15.11 13.15 17.54
C PHE A 157 -14.22 11.92 17.38
N PHE A 158 -13.72 11.33 18.49
CA PHE A 158 -12.74 10.24 18.45
C PHE A 158 -13.19 9.06 17.59
N ILE A 159 -14.37 8.53 17.83
CA ILE A 159 -14.91 7.37 17.08
C ILE A 159 -15.12 7.71 15.61
N LEU A 160 -15.67 8.91 15.32
CA LEU A 160 -15.88 9.33 13.93
C LEU A 160 -14.55 9.49 13.18
N ALA A 161 -13.57 10.13 13.81
CA ALA A 161 -12.22 10.27 13.23
C ALA A 161 -11.56 8.91 12.94
N MET A 162 -11.68 7.97 13.90
CA MET A 162 -11.20 6.60 13.77
C MET A 162 -11.80 5.90 12.54
N VAL A 163 -13.12 5.93 12.40
CA VAL A 163 -13.82 5.29 11.26
C VAL A 163 -13.43 5.93 9.93
N LEU A 164 -13.31 7.24 9.87
CA LEU A 164 -12.92 7.96 8.65
C LEU A 164 -11.48 7.63 8.23
N VAL A 165 -10.55 7.53 9.17
CA VAL A 165 -9.17 7.10 8.92
C VAL A 165 -9.13 5.65 8.43
N MET A 166 -9.91 4.75 9.03
CA MET A 166 -10.03 3.34 8.59
C MET A 166 -10.53 3.26 7.14
N ILE A 167 -11.57 3.99 6.77
CA ILE A 167 -12.09 4.00 5.39
C ILE A 167 -10.99 4.44 4.41
N GLY A 168 -10.25 5.49 4.73
CA GLY A 168 -9.12 5.94 3.92
C GLY A 168 -8.05 4.85 3.74
N ALA A 169 -7.68 4.18 4.82
CA ALA A 169 -6.70 3.09 4.78
C ALA A 169 -7.21 1.87 3.99
N PHE A 170 -8.47 1.46 4.21
CA PHE A 170 -9.06 0.28 3.57
C PHE A 170 -9.26 0.47 2.07
N THR A 171 -9.65 1.65 1.61
CA THR A 171 -9.77 1.96 0.18
C THR A 171 -8.42 1.83 -0.53
N LYS A 172 -7.35 2.38 0.04
CA LYS A 172 -6.02 2.35 -0.55
C LYS A 172 -5.40 0.95 -0.52
N SER A 173 -5.64 0.18 0.56
CA SER A 173 -5.16 -1.20 0.72
C SER A 173 -6.12 -2.25 0.15
N ALA A 174 -7.09 -1.84 -0.65
CA ALA A 174 -8.02 -2.74 -1.33
C ALA A 174 -8.67 -3.78 -0.39
N GLN A 175 -9.03 -3.37 0.83
CA GLN A 175 -9.76 -4.25 1.76
C GLN A 175 -11.24 -4.36 1.36
N VAL A 176 -11.90 -5.45 1.74
CA VAL A 176 -13.35 -5.62 1.55
C VAL A 176 -14.09 -4.50 2.30
N PRO A 177 -15.06 -3.84 1.65
CA PRO A 177 -15.61 -4.04 0.29
C PRO A 177 -14.88 -3.25 -0.82
N PHE A 178 -13.85 -2.48 -0.52
CA PHE A 178 -13.23 -1.49 -1.43
C PHE A 178 -12.23 -2.09 -2.43
N TYR A 179 -12.00 -3.40 -2.45
CA TYR A 179 -11.01 -4.07 -3.32
C TYR A 179 -11.33 -4.00 -4.84
N ILE A 180 -12.54 -3.62 -5.21
CA ILE A 180 -13.10 -3.75 -6.56
C ILE A 180 -12.36 -2.95 -7.66
N TRP A 181 -11.51 -2.00 -7.28
CA TRP A 181 -10.71 -1.22 -8.23
C TRP A 181 -9.41 -1.95 -8.65
N LEU A 182 -8.87 -2.81 -7.78
CA LEU A 182 -7.55 -3.40 -7.96
C LEU A 182 -7.48 -4.37 -9.15
N PRO A 183 -8.45 -5.28 -9.39
CA PRO A 183 -8.44 -6.12 -10.58
C PRO A 183 -8.50 -5.32 -11.89
N ASP A 184 -9.29 -4.25 -11.96
CA ASP A 184 -9.42 -3.43 -13.16
C ASP A 184 -8.16 -2.56 -13.39
N ALA A 185 -7.41 -2.22 -12.34
CA ALA A 185 -6.12 -1.54 -12.44
C ALA A 185 -5.02 -2.41 -13.10
N MET A 186 -5.24 -3.73 -13.26
CA MET A 186 -4.29 -4.64 -13.92
C MET A 186 -4.14 -4.43 -15.43
N GLU A 187 -4.98 -3.60 -16.05
CA GLU A 187 -4.82 -3.17 -17.43
C GLU A 187 -3.63 -2.22 -17.66
N ALA A 188 -3.00 -1.76 -16.59
CA ALA A 188 -1.73 -1.03 -16.62
C ALA A 188 -0.59 -1.85 -17.27
N PRO A 189 0.46 -1.20 -17.82
CA PRO A 189 1.70 -1.89 -18.16
C PRO A 189 2.23 -2.74 -17.00
N THR A 190 2.80 -3.90 -17.31
CA THR A 190 3.21 -4.84 -16.24
C THR A 190 4.25 -4.25 -15.26
N PRO A 191 5.23 -3.42 -15.67
CA PRO A 191 6.11 -2.73 -14.71
C PRO A 191 5.34 -1.88 -13.71
N VAL A 192 4.27 -1.19 -14.16
CA VAL A 192 3.39 -0.42 -13.28
C VAL A 192 2.66 -1.32 -12.30
N SER A 193 2.04 -2.40 -12.78
CA SER A 193 1.34 -3.38 -11.93
C SER A 193 2.31 -3.98 -10.90
N ALA A 194 3.54 -4.31 -11.29
CA ALA A 194 4.58 -4.81 -10.40
C ALA A 194 4.88 -3.80 -9.28
N TYR A 195 5.00 -2.52 -9.60
CA TYR A 195 5.35 -1.50 -8.62
C TYR A 195 4.20 -1.14 -7.69
N LEU A 196 3.03 -0.81 -8.27
CA LEU A 196 1.86 -0.35 -7.51
C LEU A 196 1.34 -1.42 -6.54
N HIS A 197 1.36 -2.69 -6.95
CA HIS A 197 0.67 -3.75 -6.22
C HIS A 197 1.59 -4.65 -5.40
N SER A 198 2.92 -4.60 -5.61
CA SER A 198 3.87 -5.34 -4.76
C SER A 198 4.44 -4.51 -3.61
N ALA A 199 4.92 -3.30 -3.88
CA ALA A 199 5.76 -2.57 -2.96
C ALA A 199 5.15 -1.26 -2.40
N THR A 200 4.17 -0.66 -3.09
CA THR A 200 3.86 0.75 -2.87
C THR A 200 2.40 1.05 -2.57
N MET A 201 1.58 1.40 -3.57
CA MET A 201 0.25 1.99 -3.41
C MET A 201 -0.65 1.25 -2.41
N VAL A 202 -0.78 -0.07 -2.60
CA VAL A 202 -1.66 -0.90 -1.76
C VAL A 202 -1.15 -1.07 -0.32
N LYS A 203 0.13 -0.77 -0.08
CA LYS A 203 0.73 -0.82 1.26
C LYS A 203 0.65 0.50 2.01
N ALA A 204 0.30 1.61 1.34
CA ALA A 204 0.12 2.90 2.00
C ALA A 204 -0.95 2.86 3.10
N GLY A 205 -2.07 2.14 2.87
CA GLY A 205 -3.09 1.98 3.91
C GLY A 205 -2.63 1.10 5.07
N LEU A 206 -1.84 0.04 4.82
CA LEU A 206 -1.21 -0.77 5.87
C LEU A 206 -0.23 0.06 6.70
N TYR A 207 0.58 0.91 6.03
CA TYR A 207 1.45 1.88 6.70
C TYR A 207 0.66 2.81 7.61
N LEU A 208 -0.43 3.39 7.08
CA LEU A 208 -1.29 4.29 7.84
C LEU A 208 -1.90 3.60 9.07
N ILE A 209 -2.42 2.38 8.93
CA ILE A 209 -2.93 1.60 10.06
C ILE A 209 -1.84 1.36 11.10
N ALA A 210 -0.66 0.91 10.70
CA ALA A 210 0.46 0.70 11.62
C ALA A 210 0.86 2.00 12.35
N ARG A 211 0.90 3.12 11.62
CA ARG A 211 1.27 4.44 12.14
C ARG A 211 0.24 5.02 13.10
N MET A 212 -1.05 4.77 12.86
CA MET A 212 -2.15 5.30 13.67
C MET A 212 -2.56 4.37 14.82
N THR A 213 -2.10 3.13 14.85
CA THR A 213 -2.41 2.17 15.92
C THR A 213 -2.07 2.69 17.31
N PRO A 214 -0.94 3.36 17.60
CA PRO A 214 -0.68 3.91 18.94
C PRO A 214 -1.74 4.91 19.42
N ILE A 215 -2.42 5.61 18.50
CA ILE A 215 -3.47 6.58 18.83
C ILE A 215 -4.82 5.87 19.07
N PHE A 216 -5.17 4.91 18.20
CA PHE A 216 -6.51 4.32 18.17
C PHE A 216 -6.64 2.96 18.87
N ALA A 217 -5.53 2.27 19.19
CA ALA A 217 -5.58 0.93 19.80
C ALA A 217 -6.18 0.90 21.20
N ILE A 218 -6.41 2.07 21.81
CA ILE A 218 -7.20 2.19 23.05
C ILE A 218 -8.66 1.80 22.84
N SER A 219 -9.17 1.82 21.61
CA SER A 219 -10.52 1.43 21.25
C SER A 219 -10.58 -0.02 20.78
N GLU A 220 -11.44 -0.82 21.42
CA GLU A 220 -11.77 -2.17 20.94
C GLU A 220 -12.30 -2.16 19.50
N GLY A 221 -13.03 -1.11 19.11
CA GLY A 221 -13.53 -0.93 17.76
C GLY A 221 -12.40 -0.89 16.71
N TRP A 222 -11.28 -0.24 17.01
CA TRP A 222 -10.10 -0.24 16.13
C TRP A 222 -9.53 -1.63 15.95
N VAL A 223 -9.15 -2.26 17.03
CA VAL A 223 -8.38 -3.51 16.99
C VAL A 223 -9.16 -4.67 16.37
N TRP A 224 -10.45 -4.81 16.75
CA TRP A 224 -11.30 -5.86 16.19
C TRP A 224 -11.71 -5.60 14.74
N THR A 225 -11.98 -4.35 14.36
CA THR A 225 -12.33 -4.02 12.95
C THR A 225 -11.18 -4.31 12.01
N ILE A 226 -9.95 -3.93 12.35
CA ILE A 226 -8.76 -4.21 11.53
C ILE A 226 -8.58 -5.72 11.38
N THR A 227 -8.67 -6.47 12.48
CA THR A 227 -8.50 -7.93 12.49
C THR A 227 -9.55 -8.60 11.61
N LEU A 228 -10.84 -8.30 11.83
CA LEU A 228 -11.94 -8.96 11.14
C LEU A 228 -11.99 -8.58 9.65
N VAL A 229 -11.82 -7.30 9.30
CA VAL A 229 -11.78 -6.86 7.90
C VAL A 229 -10.60 -7.51 7.18
N GLY A 230 -9.44 -7.62 7.84
CA GLY A 230 -8.29 -8.34 7.30
C GLY A 230 -8.59 -9.81 7.00
N LEU A 231 -9.18 -10.54 7.96
CA LEU A 231 -9.56 -11.95 7.80
C LEU A 231 -10.62 -12.16 6.72
N VAL A 232 -11.67 -11.33 6.69
CA VAL A 232 -12.70 -11.39 5.64
C VAL A 232 -12.10 -11.13 4.27
N THR A 233 -11.21 -10.15 4.17
CA THR A 233 -10.52 -9.82 2.91
C THR A 233 -9.63 -10.98 2.45
N LEU A 234 -8.85 -11.57 3.36
CA LEU A 234 -8.01 -12.74 3.09
C LEU A 234 -8.85 -13.88 2.50
N PHE A 235 -9.92 -14.25 3.18
CA PHE A 235 -10.77 -15.38 2.76
C PHE A 235 -11.48 -15.10 1.43
N TRP A 236 -12.14 -13.96 1.32
CA TRP A 236 -12.90 -13.57 0.13
C TRP A 236 -12.02 -13.47 -1.12
N ALA A 237 -10.87 -12.84 -1.00
CA ALA A 237 -9.96 -12.67 -2.11
C ALA A 237 -9.30 -13.98 -2.53
N SER A 238 -8.96 -14.88 -1.59
CA SER A 238 -8.45 -16.22 -1.90
C SER A 238 -9.44 -17.02 -2.74
N LEU A 239 -10.72 -17.03 -2.34
CA LEU A 239 -11.77 -17.71 -3.12
C LEU A 239 -11.94 -17.14 -4.52
N ASN A 240 -11.79 -15.82 -4.70
CA ASN A 240 -11.89 -15.21 -6.01
C ASN A 240 -10.63 -15.42 -6.85
N ALA A 241 -9.45 -15.54 -6.25
CA ALA A 241 -8.20 -15.86 -6.94
C ALA A 241 -8.29 -17.23 -7.66
N THR A 242 -8.89 -18.25 -7.01
CA THR A 242 -9.02 -19.59 -7.61
C THR A 242 -9.95 -19.64 -8.82
N LYS A 243 -10.82 -18.65 -9.00
CA LYS A 243 -11.75 -18.56 -10.12
C LYS A 243 -11.17 -17.82 -11.33
N GLN A 244 -10.02 -17.18 -11.18
CA GLN A 244 -9.42 -16.39 -12.25
C GLN A 244 -8.74 -17.28 -13.28
N GLN A 245 -8.83 -16.85 -14.54
CA GLN A 245 -8.19 -17.52 -15.68
C GLN A 245 -7.09 -16.65 -16.31
N ASP A 246 -7.06 -15.36 -15.99
CA ASP A 246 -6.02 -14.42 -16.39
C ASP A 246 -4.92 -14.34 -15.34
N LEU A 247 -3.64 -14.47 -15.75
CA LEU A 247 -2.49 -14.43 -14.83
C LEU A 247 -2.46 -13.15 -13.99
N LYS A 248 -2.71 -11.99 -14.58
CA LYS A 248 -2.77 -10.73 -13.82
C LYS A 248 -3.97 -10.69 -12.88
N GLY A 249 -5.10 -11.29 -13.26
CA GLY A 249 -6.27 -11.43 -12.42
C GLY A 249 -6.00 -12.31 -11.18
N ILE A 250 -5.32 -13.46 -11.35
CA ILE A 250 -4.87 -14.31 -10.25
C ILE A 250 -3.96 -13.52 -9.32
N LEU A 251 -2.98 -12.79 -9.86
CA LEU A 251 -2.07 -11.98 -9.06
C LEU A 251 -2.78 -10.84 -8.34
N ALA A 252 -3.79 -10.22 -8.96
CA ALA A 252 -4.60 -9.17 -8.33
C ALA A 252 -5.32 -9.68 -7.08
N PHE A 253 -6.14 -10.72 -7.22
CA PHE A 253 -6.89 -11.27 -6.09
C PHE A 253 -5.98 -11.89 -5.02
N SER A 254 -4.90 -12.55 -5.43
CA SER A 254 -3.92 -13.03 -4.45
C SER A 254 -3.17 -11.89 -3.75
N THR A 255 -3.01 -10.72 -4.38
CA THR A 255 -2.49 -9.52 -3.70
C THR A 255 -3.49 -9.02 -2.66
N VAL A 256 -4.78 -8.89 -2.99
CA VAL A 256 -5.83 -8.51 -2.02
C VAL A 256 -5.84 -9.47 -0.83
N SER A 257 -5.74 -10.78 -1.08
CA SER A 257 -5.68 -11.80 -0.04
C SER A 257 -4.48 -11.58 0.90
N GLN A 258 -3.29 -11.38 0.36
CA GLN A 258 -2.08 -11.15 1.14
C GLN A 258 -2.12 -9.83 1.94
N LEU A 259 -2.73 -8.78 1.37
CA LEU A 259 -2.94 -7.53 2.09
C LEU A 259 -3.92 -7.71 3.26
N GLY A 260 -4.96 -8.54 3.08
CA GLY A 260 -5.86 -8.94 4.17
C GLY A 260 -5.12 -9.71 5.27
N MET A 261 -4.20 -10.60 4.91
CA MET A 261 -3.38 -11.33 5.88
C MET A 261 -2.48 -10.38 6.67
N ILE A 262 -1.78 -9.46 6.02
CA ILE A 262 -0.95 -8.46 6.73
C ILE A 262 -1.81 -7.58 7.64
N MET A 263 -2.98 -7.14 7.15
CA MET A 263 -3.93 -6.35 7.94
C MET A 263 -4.37 -7.10 9.20
N SER A 264 -4.71 -8.38 9.09
CA SER A 264 -5.11 -9.20 10.25
C SER A 264 -3.97 -9.41 11.24
N MET A 265 -2.72 -9.59 10.77
CA MET A 265 -1.56 -9.68 11.64
C MET A 265 -1.31 -8.37 12.41
N LEU A 266 -1.43 -7.20 11.75
CA LEU A 266 -1.39 -5.90 12.42
C LEU A 266 -2.51 -5.78 13.45
N GLY A 267 -3.71 -6.25 13.11
CA GLY A 267 -4.87 -6.28 14.00
C GLY A 267 -4.64 -7.15 15.24
N ILE A 268 -4.12 -8.37 15.08
CA ILE A 268 -3.78 -9.26 16.20
C ILE A 268 -2.73 -8.62 17.11
N GLY A 269 -1.70 -7.98 16.52
CA GLY A 269 -0.75 -7.19 17.27
C GLY A 269 -1.43 -6.06 18.05
N ALA A 270 -2.33 -5.31 17.42
CA ALA A 270 -3.07 -4.22 18.06
C ALA A 270 -4.01 -4.71 19.18
N VAL A 271 -4.67 -5.88 19.02
CA VAL A 271 -5.47 -6.53 20.09
C VAL A 271 -4.60 -6.79 21.30
N SER A 272 -3.43 -7.39 21.09
CA SER A 272 -2.52 -7.67 22.20
C SER A 272 -1.98 -6.40 22.87
N TYR A 273 -1.72 -5.35 22.10
CA TYR A 273 -1.35 -4.04 22.63
C TYR A 273 -2.47 -3.46 23.52
N HIS A 274 -3.73 -3.56 23.06
CA HIS A 274 -4.89 -3.04 23.78
C HIS A 274 -5.06 -3.69 25.16
N TYR A 275 -4.96 -5.03 25.24
CA TYR A 275 -5.22 -5.75 26.50
C TYR A 275 -4.00 -5.90 27.40
N ASN A 276 -2.79 -5.93 26.87
CA ASN A 276 -1.57 -6.29 27.60
C ASN A 276 -0.47 -5.20 27.57
N GLY A 277 -0.71 -4.08 26.87
CA GLY A 277 0.26 -3.00 26.75
C GLY A 277 1.44 -3.29 25.80
N THR A 278 2.42 -2.40 25.79
CA THR A 278 3.59 -2.44 24.89
C THR A 278 4.55 -3.60 25.14
N ASP A 279 4.59 -4.13 26.38
CA ASP A 279 5.52 -5.17 26.79
C ASP A 279 5.05 -6.59 26.43
N SER A 280 3.88 -6.71 25.79
CA SER A 280 3.35 -7.98 25.35
C SER A 280 4.19 -8.59 24.24
N GLN A 281 4.70 -9.82 24.48
CA GLN A 281 5.42 -10.60 23.46
C GLN A 281 4.57 -10.85 22.21
N VAL A 282 3.24 -11.03 22.37
CA VAL A 282 2.31 -11.26 21.25
C VAL A 282 2.13 -9.99 20.41
N TYR A 283 2.12 -8.81 21.03
CA TYR A 283 2.13 -7.53 20.31
C TYR A 283 3.36 -7.42 19.41
N VAL A 284 4.54 -7.62 19.97
CA VAL A 284 5.81 -7.56 19.24
C VAL A 284 5.84 -8.62 18.13
N ALA A 285 5.46 -9.86 18.44
CA ALA A 285 5.42 -10.94 17.46
C ALA A 285 4.43 -10.67 16.31
N GLY A 286 3.24 -10.14 16.60
CA GLY A 286 2.24 -9.79 15.60
C GLY A 286 2.74 -8.71 14.62
N PHE A 287 3.35 -7.65 15.14
CA PHE A 287 3.97 -6.61 14.31
C PHE A 287 5.16 -7.12 13.51
N ILE A 288 6.06 -7.89 14.11
CA ILE A 288 7.21 -8.49 13.41
C ILE A 288 6.73 -9.40 12.29
N ALA A 289 5.73 -10.26 12.54
CA ALA A 289 5.16 -11.13 11.52
C ALA A 289 4.54 -10.33 10.36
N ALA A 290 3.78 -9.28 10.67
CA ALA A 290 3.18 -8.40 9.66
C ALA A 290 4.25 -7.71 8.79
N ILE A 291 5.29 -7.15 9.41
CA ILE A 291 6.40 -6.47 8.72
C ILE A 291 7.22 -7.46 7.89
N PHE A 292 7.57 -8.61 8.47
CA PHE A 292 8.32 -9.64 7.74
C PHE A 292 7.55 -10.13 6.51
N HIS A 293 6.24 -10.42 6.70
CA HIS A 293 5.40 -10.83 5.57
C HIS A 293 5.19 -9.72 4.55
N LEU A 294 5.15 -8.47 4.96
CA LEU A 294 5.09 -7.30 4.07
C LEU A 294 6.33 -7.21 3.15
N ILE A 295 7.53 -7.47 3.68
CA ILE A 295 8.77 -7.53 2.90
C ILE A 295 8.74 -8.71 1.94
N ASN A 296 8.40 -9.89 2.45
CA ASN A 296 8.29 -11.11 1.65
C ASN A 296 7.29 -10.91 0.49
N HIS A 297 6.09 -10.40 0.80
CA HIS A 297 5.07 -10.08 -0.20
C HIS A 297 5.58 -9.11 -1.27
N ALA A 298 6.32 -8.06 -0.90
CA ALA A 298 6.88 -7.12 -1.87
C ALA A 298 7.80 -7.83 -2.87
N THR A 299 8.64 -8.74 -2.37
CA THR A 299 9.63 -9.45 -3.15
C THR A 299 8.99 -10.46 -4.10
N PHE A 300 8.20 -11.41 -3.57
CA PHE A 300 7.63 -12.45 -4.43
C PHE A 300 6.58 -11.92 -5.40
N LYS A 301 5.76 -10.93 -5.01
CA LYS A 301 4.78 -10.32 -5.92
C LYS A 301 5.45 -9.50 -7.03
N GLY A 302 6.48 -8.72 -6.69
CA GLY A 302 7.25 -8.02 -7.69
C GLY A 302 7.81 -8.97 -8.75
N ALA A 303 8.44 -10.07 -8.33
CA ALA A 303 8.95 -11.10 -9.21
C ALA A 303 7.85 -11.76 -10.06
N LEU A 304 6.73 -12.18 -9.44
CA LEU A 304 5.62 -12.82 -10.16
C LEU A 304 4.99 -11.90 -11.20
N PHE A 305 4.81 -10.61 -10.93
CA PHE A 305 4.32 -9.66 -11.93
C PHE A 305 5.31 -9.49 -13.08
N MET A 306 6.60 -9.33 -12.79
CA MET A 306 7.62 -9.19 -13.85
C MET A 306 7.69 -10.44 -14.73
N ILE A 307 7.60 -11.63 -14.14
CA ILE A 307 7.55 -12.90 -14.90
C ILE A 307 6.29 -12.98 -15.75
N THR A 308 5.12 -12.62 -15.17
CA THR A 308 3.85 -12.60 -15.92
C THR A 308 3.96 -11.67 -17.12
N GLY A 309 4.63 -10.53 -16.99
CA GLY A 309 4.91 -9.65 -18.12
C GLY A 309 5.81 -10.29 -19.18
N GLY A 310 6.84 -11.02 -18.78
CA GLY A 310 7.68 -11.78 -19.68
C GLY A 310 6.93 -12.88 -20.43
N VAL A 311 6.05 -13.62 -19.73
CA VAL A 311 5.19 -14.65 -20.33
C VAL A 311 4.21 -14.02 -21.33
N ASP A 312 3.50 -12.95 -20.94
CA ASP A 312 2.57 -12.22 -21.81
C ASP A 312 3.26 -11.71 -23.08
N HIS A 313 4.43 -11.11 -22.93
CA HIS A 313 5.21 -10.59 -24.07
C HIS A 313 5.70 -11.68 -25.01
N SER A 314 6.09 -12.85 -24.48
CA SER A 314 6.65 -13.95 -25.28
C SER A 314 5.60 -14.85 -25.92
N THR A 315 4.44 -15.03 -25.28
CA THR A 315 3.39 -15.95 -25.72
C THR A 315 2.17 -15.24 -26.34
N GLY A 316 2.04 -13.92 -26.12
CA GLY A 316 0.89 -13.12 -26.57
C GLY A 316 -0.41 -13.42 -25.81
N THR A 317 -0.34 -14.14 -24.67
CA THR A 317 -1.53 -14.50 -23.89
C THR A 317 -1.26 -14.58 -22.40
N ARG A 318 -2.26 -14.18 -21.59
CA ARG A 318 -2.26 -14.32 -20.12
C ARG A 318 -3.24 -15.40 -19.65
N ASP A 319 -3.96 -16.06 -20.57
CA ASP A 319 -4.96 -17.10 -20.24
C ASP A 319 -4.25 -18.40 -19.86
N VAL A 320 -4.34 -18.79 -18.58
CA VAL A 320 -3.69 -19.99 -18.03
C VAL A 320 -4.09 -21.27 -18.73
N ARG A 321 -5.28 -21.32 -19.34
CA ARG A 321 -5.78 -22.50 -20.08
C ARG A 321 -5.05 -22.72 -21.40
N LYS A 322 -4.42 -21.67 -21.94
CA LYS A 322 -3.67 -21.68 -23.19
C LYS A 322 -2.16 -21.81 -22.98
N LEU A 323 -1.71 -21.69 -21.75
CA LEU A 323 -0.29 -21.75 -21.39
C LEU A 323 0.07 -23.18 -21.01
N GLY A 324 1.09 -23.73 -21.70
CA GLY A 324 1.64 -25.05 -21.41
C GLY A 324 3.11 -25.14 -21.82
N GLY A 325 3.84 -26.10 -21.24
CA GLY A 325 5.24 -26.34 -21.61
C GLY A 325 6.24 -25.25 -21.20
N LEU A 326 5.87 -24.34 -20.28
CA LEU A 326 6.71 -23.21 -19.88
C LEU A 326 8.07 -23.64 -19.30
N LEU A 327 8.15 -24.80 -18.68
CA LEU A 327 9.41 -25.37 -18.19
C LEU A 327 10.43 -25.55 -19.33
N THR A 328 9.96 -25.98 -20.50
CA THR A 328 10.84 -26.23 -21.65
C THR A 328 11.16 -24.93 -22.41
N ILE A 329 10.19 -24.03 -22.55
CA ILE A 329 10.31 -22.81 -23.36
C ILE A 329 11.00 -21.70 -22.58
N MET A 330 10.68 -21.57 -21.29
CA MET A 330 11.16 -20.49 -20.41
C MET A 330 11.63 -21.07 -19.06
N PRO A 331 12.68 -21.91 -18.99
CA PRO A 331 13.06 -22.65 -17.80
C PRO A 331 13.43 -21.74 -16.61
N ILE A 332 14.12 -20.62 -16.85
CA ILE A 332 14.46 -19.65 -15.80
C ILE A 332 13.21 -19.02 -15.21
N SER A 333 12.31 -18.51 -16.05
CA SER A 333 11.05 -17.89 -15.60
C SER A 333 10.18 -18.90 -14.84
N PHE A 334 10.10 -20.15 -15.32
CA PHE A 334 9.37 -21.21 -14.63
C PHE A 334 9.95 -21.48 -13.25
N THR A 335 11.28 -21.64 -13.13
CA THR A 335 11.93 -21.92 -11.84
C THR A 335 11.71 -20.79 -10.85
N ILE A 336 11.85 -19.52 -11.27
CA ILE A 336 11.60 -18.36 -10.42
C ILE A 336 10.13 -18.31 -10.02
N THR A 337 9.18 -18.63 -10.93
CA THR A 337 7.74 -18.70 -10.60
C THR A 337 7.48 -19.73 -9.50
N VAL A 338 8.06 -20.92 -9.58
CA VAL A 338 7.90 -21.97 -8.58
C VAL A 338 8.44 -21.50 -7.23
N ILE A 339 9.66 -20.97 -7.18
CA ILE A 339 10.27 -20.47 -5.94
C ILE A 339 9.42 -19.37 -5.31
N THR A 340 8.98 -18.40 -6.11
CA THR A 340 8.18 -17.26 -5.62
C THR A 340 6.76 -17.67 -5.22
N ALA A 341 6.17 -18.65 -5.91
CA ALA A 341 4.87 -19.21 -5.52
C ALA A 341 4.95 -20.00 -4.20
N LEU A 342 6.05 -20.73 -3.97
CA LEU A 342 6.28 -21.43 -2.71
C LEU A 342 6.56 -20.49 -1.54
N SER A 343 7.07 -19.27 -1.80
CA SER A 343 7.29 -18.25 -0.77
C SER A 343 6.03 -17.46 -0.42
N MET A 344 4.94 -17.63 -1.15
CA MET A 344 3.64 -16.99 -0.92
C MET A 344 2.86 -17.66 0.19
#